data_82775b2e3f08b9c40d906733fcc21897
#
_entry.id   82775b2e3f08b9c40d906733fcc21897
#
_cell.length_a   1.000
_cell.length_b   1.000
_cell.length_c   1.000
_cell.angle_alpha   90.00
_cell.angle_beta   90.00
_cell.angle_gamma   90.00
#
_symmetry.space_group_name_H-M   'P 1'
#
loop_
_entity.id
_entity.type
_entity.pdbx_description
1 polymer ?
#
loop_
_entity_poly.entity_id
_entity_poly.type
_entity_poly.pdbx_seq_one_letter_code
_entity_poly.pdbx_strand_id
1 'polypeptide(L)'
;SDVLTYEFENVDEDSLLKANKVAELPQGVDLLHITGQRLNEKNFLKDCGIPVTKFAAVSDEASLKRAVEEVGYPAILKTVSGGYDGHGQMDINSPADIDPAAELYTKAECILEARQKFIAEASVMVTRDVNGKVITFPLVENRHKNHILHTTIAPGRFSQTIHQKAHD
;
A
#
# COMPACT_ATOMS: atom_id res chain seq x y z
N SER A 1 21.21 19.51 11.91
CA SER A 1 21.32 18.11 11.43
C SER A 1 21.81 18.13 10.00
N ASP A 2 22.73 17.27 9.66
CA ASP A 2 23.34 17.24 8.32
C ASP A 2 22.56 16.29 7.39
N VAL A 3 21.88 15.31 8.00
CA VAL A 3 21.06 14.31 7.30
C VAL A 3 19.68 14.22 7.94
N LEU A 4 18.67 14.14 7.11
CA LEU A 4 17.27 13.92 7.48
C LEU A 4 16.80 12.56 6.97
N THR A 5 15.87 11.98 7.69
CA THR A 5 15.14 10.77 7.28
C THR A 5 13.70 10.88 7.76
N TYR A 6 12.80 10.14 7.14
CA TYR A 6 11.42 9.99 7.57
C TYR A 6 11.04 8.51 7.62
N GLU A 7 10.07 8.17 8.41
CA GLU A 7 9.59 6.80 8.62
C GLU A 7 8.17 6.62 8.06
N PHE A 8 7.29 7.61 8.30
CA PHE A 8 5.89 7.51 7.94
C PHE A 8 5.62 8.00 6.51
N GLU A 9 4.70 7.35 5.81
CA GLU A 9 4.22 7.71 4.47
C GLU A 9 3.29 8.94 4.44
N ASN A 10 2.86 9.43 5.60
CA ASN A 10 1.95 10.57 5.74
C ASN A 10 2.66 11.88 6.14
N VAL A 11 3.96 11.96 5.92
CA VAL A 11 4.72 13.20 6.10
C VAL A 11 4.39 14.17 4.98
N ASP A 12 4.33 15.47 5.31
CA ASP A 12 4.06 16.52 4.33
C ASP A 12 5.22 16.68 3.35
N GLU A 13 4.97 16.44 2.07
CA GLU A 13 5.96 16.46 0.98
C GLU A 13 6.59 17.85 0.82
N ASP A 14 5.79 18.92 0.91
CA ASP A 14 6.30 20.31 0.81
C ASP A 14 7.27 20.64 1.94
N SER A 15 7.03 20.14 3.13
CA SER A 15 7.92 20.29 4.28
C SER A 15 9.23 19.55 4.08
N LEU A 16 9.20 18.34 3.52
CA LEU A 16 10.41 17.59 3.17
C LEU A 16 11.22 18.29 2.07
N LEU A 17 10.56 18.80 1.03
CA LEU A 17 11.22 19.57 -0.04
C LEU A 17 11.92 20.84 0.50
N LYS A 18 11.31 21.50 1.48
CA LYS A 18 11.94 22.65 2.15
C LYS A 18 13.14 22.22 3.00
N ALA A 19 12.99 21.14 3.75
CA ALA A 19 14.05 20.60 4.60
C ALA A 19 15.25 20.08 3.78
N ASN A 20 15.01 19.47 2.62
CA ASN A 20 16.04 18.98 1.71
C ASN A 20 16.93 20.10 1.10
N LYS A 21 16.52 21.37 1.22
CA LYS A 21 17.36 22.51 0.81
C LYS A 21 18.47 22.83 1.80
N VAL A 22 18.36 22.36 3.02
CA VAL A 22 19.28 22.71 4.14
C VAL A 22 19.94 21.48 4.78
N ALA A 23 19.50 20.28 4.46
CA ALA A 23 20.08 19.02 4.93
C ALA A 23 19.89 17.93 3.87
N GLU A 24 20.77 16.94 3.82
CA GLU A 24 20.66 15.81 2.90
C GLU A 24 19.46 14.95 3.26
N LEU A 25 18.69 14.55 2.25
CA LEU A 25 17.56 13.62 2.36
C LEU A 25 17.81 12.40 1.44
N PRO A 26 18.60 11.40 1.88
CA PRO A 26 19.02 10.29 1.03
C PRO A 26 17.85 9.44 0.47
N GLN A 27 16.73 9.38 1.18
CA GLN A 27 15.51 8.70 0.72
C GLN A 27 14.83 9.43 -0.45
N GLY A 28 15.08 10.76 -0.59
CA GLY A 28 14.36 11.61 -1.52
C GLY A 28 12.89 11.80 -1.11
N VAL A 29 12.13 12.48 -1.97
CA VAL A 29 10.69 12.68 -1.81
C VAL A 29 9.87 11.81 -2.76
N ASP A 30 10.46 11.30 -3.84
CA ASP A 30 9.77 10.47 -4.83
C ASP A 30 9.19 9.21 -4.22
N LEU A 31 9.92 8.58 -3.29
CA LEU A 31 9.44 7.41 -2.56
C LEU A 31 8.17 7.74 -1.76
N LEU A 32 8.16 8.88 -1.06
CA LEU A 32 7.00 9.33 -0.29
C LEU A 32 5.80 9.60 -1.21
N HIS A 33 6.02 10.28 -2.34
CA HIS A 33 4.97 10.53 -3.34
C HIS A 33 4.32 9.23 -3.84
N ILE A 34 5.12 8.20 -4.07
CA ILE A 34 4.63 6.88 -4.51
C ILE A 34 3.88 6.18 -3.38
N THR A 35 4.49 6.05 -2.20
CA THR A 35 3.96 5.22 -1.11
C THR A 35 2.86 5.90 -0.29
N GLY A 36 2.82 7.24 -0.27
CA GLY A 36 1.81 8.02 0.44
C GLY A 36 0.39 7.92 -0.15
N GLN A 37 0.25 7.41 -1.37
CA GLN A 37 -1.01 7.26 -2.07
C GLN A 37 -1.15 5.87 -2.71
N ARG A 38 -2.18 5.11 -2.30
CA ARG A 38 -2.42 3.74 -2.79
C ARG A 38 -2.55 3.62 -4.31
N LEU A 39 -3.12 4.63 -4.99
CA LEU A 39 -3.21 4.64 -6.45
C LEU A 39 -1.83 4.79 -7.10
N ASN A 40 -0.99 5.69 -6.58
CA ASN A 40 0.37 5.89 -7.08
C ASN A 40 1.21 4.63 -6.86
N GLU A 41 1.15 4.04 -5.67
CA GLU A 41 1.86 2.80 -5.33
C GLU A 41 1.45 1.64 -6.26
N LYS A 42 0.14 1.42 -6.43
CA LYS A 42 -0.37 0.35 -7.31
C LYS A 42 0.01 0.54 -8.77
N ASN A 43 -0.08 1.76 -9.28
CA ASN A 43 0.34 2.06 -10.64
C ASN A 43 1.85 1.86 -10.81
N PHE A 44 2.66 2.36 -9.88
CA PHE A 44 4.10 2.17 -9.88
C PHE A 44 4.49 0.69 -9.90
N LEU A 45 3.92 -0.13 -9.02
CA LEU A 45 4.17 -1.57 -8.98
C LEU A 45 3.77 -2.26 -10.29
N LYS A 46 2.62 -1.89 -10.85
CA LYS A 46 2.13 -2.40 -12.13
C LYS A 46 3.07 -2.04 -13.27
N ASP A 47 3.56 -0.79 -13.33
CA ASP A 47 4.49 -0.30 -14.35
C ASP A 47 5.87 -0.97 -14.23
N CYS A 48 6.26 -1.37 -13.01
CA CYS A 48 7.43 -2.20 -12.76
C CYS A 48 7.23 -3.69 -13.13
N GLY A 49 6.04 -4.08 -13.59
CA GLY A 49 5.72 -5.49 -13.91
C GLY A 49 5.48 -6.37 -12.68
N ILE A 50 5.32 -5.79 -11.49
CA ILE A 50 5.05 -6.52 -10.25
C ILE A 50 3.55 -6.86 -10.21
N PRO A 51 3.17 -8.13 -9.96
CA PRO A 51 1.79 -8.52 -9.85
C PRO A 51 1.07 -7.80 -8.70
N VAL A 52 -0.04 -7.14 -9.01
CA VAL A 52 -0.93 -6.51 -8.05
C VAL A 52 -2.36 -7.02 -8.22
N THR A 53 -3.20 -6.90 -7.20
CA THR A 53 -4.63 -7.21 -7.34
C THR A 53 -5.25 -6.25 -8.35
N LYS A 54 -6.37 -6.64 -8.99
CA LYS A 54 -7.16 -5.70 -9.80
C LYS A 54 -7.60 -4.53 -8.93
N PHE A 55 -7.50 -3.32 -9.46
CA PHE A 55 -7.91 -2.11 -8.76
C PHE A 55 -8.43 -1.04 -9.74
N ALA A 56 -9.26 -0.15 -9.25
CA ALA A 56 -9.73 1.02 -9.98
C ALA A 56 -9.94 2.21 -9.05
N ALA A 57 -9.75 3.43 -9.56
CA ALA A 57 -10.00 4.67 -8.83
C ALA A 57 -11.51 4.92 -8.66
N VAL A 58 -11.88 5.49 -7.51
CA VAL A 58 -13.27 5.81 -7.16
C VAL A 58 -13.32 7.20 -6.53
N SER A 59 -14.14 8.08 -7.14
CA SER A 59 -14.37 9.44 -6.66
C SER A 59 -15.85 9.76 -6.45
N ASP A 60 -16.75 8.92 -6.99
CA ASP A 60 -18.19 9.07 -6.94
C ASP A 60 -18.90 7.73 -7.17
N GLU A 61 -20.23 7.73 -7.07
CA GLU A 61 -21.04 6.53 -7.28
C GLU A 61 -20.88 5.94 -8.69
N ALA A 62 -20.79 6.78 -9.71
CA ALA A 62 -20.68 6.32 -11.09
C ALA A 62 -19.33 5.63 -11.34
N SER A 63 -18.24 6.17 -10.80
CA SER A 63 -16.92 5.55 -10.85
C SER A 63 -16.87 4.27 -10.02
N LEU A 64 -17.55 4.21 -8.86
CA LEU A 64 -17.63 2.99 -8.07
C LEU A 64 -18.36 1.87 -8.84
N LYS A 65 -19.47 2.17 -9.50
CA LYS A 65 -20.18 1.18 -10.33
C LYS A 65 -19.30 0.64 -11.46
N ARG A 66 -18.59 1.51 -12.18
CA ARG A 66 -17.61 1.09 -13.20
C ARG A 66 -16.46 0.27 -12.61
N ALA A 67 -15.92 0.71 -11.46
CA ALA A 67 -14.86 0.00 -10.76
C ALA A 67 -15.28 -1.44 -10.38
N VAL A 68 -16.53 -1.63 -9.93
CA VAL A 68 -17.06 -2.95 -9.61
C VAL A 68 -17.21 -3.83 -10.86
N GLU A 69 -17.58 -3.26 -12.01
CA GLU A 69 -17.62 -4.01 -13.28
C GLU A 69 -16.22 -4.52 -13.68
N GLU A 70 -15.17 -3.73 -13.44
CA GLU A 70 -13.79 -4.07 -13.78
C GLU A 70 -13.16 -5.03 -12.75
N VAL A 71 -13.31 -4.73 -11.47
CA VAL A 71 -12.64 -5.42 -10.35
C VAL A 71 -13.39 -6.69 -9.95
N GLY A 72 -14.74 -6.64 -9.92
CA GLY A 72 -15.63 -7.72 -9.48
C GLY A 72 -15.87 -7.72 -7.97
N TYR A 73 -16.71 -8.66 -7.54
CA TYR A 73 -16.99 -8.94 -6.13
C TYR A 73 -16.29 -10.24 -5.68
N PRO A 74 -15.91 -10.38 -4.41
CA PRO A 74 -15.84 -9.34 -3.38
C PRO A 74 -14.63 -8.41 -3.59
N ALA A 75 -14.79 -7.16 -3.18
CA ALA A 75 -13.78 -6.13 -3.26
C ALA A 75 -13.67 -5.37 -1.94
N ILE A 76 -12.67 -4.50 -1.82
CA ILE A 76 -12.48 -3.61 -0.67
C ILE A 76 -12.30 -2.21 -1.21
N LEU A 77 -13.17 -1.30 -0.80
CA LEU A 77 -13.02 0.14 -1.04
C LEU A 77 -12.16 0.73 0.06
N LYS A 78 -11.14 1.50 -0.31
CA LYS A 78 -10.21 2.14 0.63
C LYS A 78 -10.01 3.60 0.25
N THR A 79 -9.80 4.48 1.22
CA THR A 79 -9.30 5.82 0.92
C THR A 79 -7.91 5.74 0.31
N VAL A 80 -7.60 6.60 -0.67
CA VAL A 80 -6.30 6.62 -1.35
C VAL A 80 -5.18 6.96 -0.37
N SER A 81 -5.42 7.83 0.61
CA SER A 81 -4.47 8.23 1.65
C SER A 81 -5.14 8.28 3.02
N GLY A 82 -4.36 8.36 4.09
CA GLY A 82 -4.83 8.63 5.45
C GLY A 82 -5.56 7.49 6.15
N GLY A 83 -5.69 6.29 5.55
CA GLY A 83 -6.25 5.12 6.21
C GLY A 83 -5.22 4.40 7.07
N TYR A 84 -5.60 4.03 8.31
CA TYR A 84 -4.75 3.27 9.25
C TYR A 84 -5.63 2.32 10.08
N ASP A 85 -5.05 1.22 10.54
CA ASP A 85 -5.66 0.26 11.49
C ASP A 85 -7.11 -0.14 11.13
N GLY A 86 -7.40 -0.32 9.83
CA GLY A 86 -8.75 -0.66 9.33
C GLY A 86 -9.69 0.54 9.15
N HIS A 87 -9.28 1.75 9.53
CA HIS A 87 -10.03 2.96 9.23
C HIS A 87 -9.90 3.36 7.75
N GLY A 88 -10.94 3.98 7.20
CA GLY A 88 -10.96 4.42 5.80
C GLY A 88 -11.07 3.26 4.81
N GLN A 89 -11.70 2.15 5.20
CA GLN A 89 -12.00 1.03 4.29
C GLN A 89 -13.37 0.42 4.56
N MET A 90 -13.95 -0.19 3.51
CA MET A 90 -15.24 -0.87 3.55
C MET A 90 -15.22 -2.08 2.59
N ASP A 91 -15.78 -3.20 3.05
CA ASP A 91 -16.00 -4.37 2.18
C ASP A 91 -17.15 -4.10 1.20
N ILE A 92 -16.94 -4.43 -0.06
CA ILE A 92 -17.93 -4.37 -1.13
C ILE A 92 -18.16 -5.82 -1.62
N ASN A 93 -19.17 -6.45 -1.07
CA ASN A 93 -19.45 -7.88 -1.33
C ASN A 93 -20.56 -8.07 -2.36
N SER A 94 -21.42 -7.06 -2.56
CA SER A 94 -22.60 -7.12 -3.39
C SER A 94 -23.03 -5.72 -3.87
N PRO A 95 -23.97 -5.62 -4.83
CA PRO A 95 -24.55 -4.33 -5.23
C PRO A 95 -25.20 -3.53 -4.08
N ALA A 96 -25.64 -4.20 -3.01
CA ALA A 96 -26.25 -3.54 -1.86
C ALA A 96 -25.26 -2.68 -1.05
N ASP A 97 -23.95 -2.88 -1.23
CA ASP A 97 -22.91 -2.17 -0.52
C ASP A 97 -22.50 -0.85 -1.21
N ILE A 98 -23.04 -0.58 -2.42
CA ILE A 98 -22.68 0.62 -3.21
C ILE A 98 -23.20 1.90 -2.54
N ASP A 99 -24.46 1.93 -2.12
CA ASP A 99 -25.03 3.11 -1.48
C ASP A 99 -24.35 3.44 -0.14
N PRO A 100 -24.10 2.46 0.77
CA PRO A 100 -23.32 2.70 1.99
C PRO A 100 -21.90 3.20 1.73
N ALA A 101 -21.28 2.82 0.62
CA ALA A 101 -19.91 3.24 0.28
C ALA A 101 -19.76 4.76 0.08
N ALA A 102 -20.89 5.48 -0.07
CA ALA A 102 -20.90 6.94 -0.14
C ALA A 102 -20.26 7.59 1.10
N GLU A 103 -20.27 6.93 2.26
CA GLU A 103 -19.61 7.42 3.45
C GLU A 103 -18.08 7.61 3.27
N LEU A 104 -17.46 6.89 2.33
CA LEU A 104 -16.03 7.01 2.05
C LEU A 104 -15.78 7.96 0.87
N TYR A 105 -16.32 7.66 -0.33
CA TYR A 105 -15.96 8.39 -1.53
C TYR A 105 -16.47 9.84 -1.59
N THR A 106 -17.43 10.22 -0.76
CA THR A 106 -17.84 11.63 -0.62
C THR A 106 -16.89 12.46 0.24
N LYS A 107 -16.05 11.81 1.04
CA LYS A 107 -15.10 12.46 1.95
C LYS A 107 -13.66 12.48 1.43
N ALA A 108 -13.31 11.49 0.62
CA ALA A 108 -11.96 11.33 0.10
C ALA A 108 -11.96 10.54 -1.22
N GLU A 109 -10.94 10.76 -2.03
CA GLU A 109 -10.65 9.87 -3.17
C GLU A 109 -10.39 8.46 -2.66
N CYS A 110 -10.93 7.47 -3.37
CA CYS A 110 -10.85 6.06 -2.99
C CYS A 110 -10.27 5.20 -4.11
N ILE A 111 -9.87 4.01 -3.73
CA ILE A 111 -9.47 2.90 -4.60
C ILE A 111 -10.33 1.68 -4.27
N LEU A 112 -10.89 1.02 -5.28
CA LEU A 112 -11.52 -0.28 -5.14
C LEU A 112 -10.49 -1.35 -5.51
N GLU A 113 -10.25 -2.32 -4.62
CA GLU A 113 -9.31 -3.41 -4.84
C GLU A 113 -10.03 -4.76 -4.77
N ALA A 114 -9.70 -5.68 -5.69
CA ALA A 114 -10.20 -7.05 -5.59
C ALA A 114 -9.75 -7.69 -4.29
N ARG A 115 -10.68 -8.30 -3.56
CA ARG A 115 -10.36 -9.02 -2.33
C ARG A 115 -9.61 -10.31 -2.66
N GLN A 116 -8.36 -10.38 -2.28
CA GLN A 116 -7.51 -11.53 -2.55
C GLN A 116 -7.68 -12.60 -1.49
N LYS A 117 -7.93 -13.85 -1.93
CA LYS A 117 -7.84 -15.01 -1.03
C LYS A 117 -6.39 -15.46 -0.95
N PHE A 118 -5.78 -15.30 0.21
CA PHE A 118 -4.40 -15.74 0.47
C PHE A 118 -4.38 -16.72 1.64
N ILE A 119 -3.35 -17.54 1.71
CA ILE A 119 -3.14 -18.52 2.79
C ILE A 119 -2.22 -17.98 3.88
N ALA A 120 -1.40 -17.00 3.55
CA ALA A 120 -0.49 -16.32 4.46
C ALA A 120 -0.10 -14.96 3.90
N GLU A 121 0.33 -14.07 4.80
CA GLU A 121 0.92 -12.78 4.47
C GLU A 121 2.39 -12.79 4.86
N ALA A 122 3.22 -12.21 4.00
CA ALA A 122 4.65 -12.13 4.20
C ALA A 122 5.16 -10.74 3.81
N SER A 123 6.26 -10.34 4.40
CA SER A 123 6.99 -9.15 3.98
C SER A 123 8.49 -9.36 4.05
N VAL A 124 9.22 -8.67 3.18
CA VAL A 124 10.67 -8.55 3.19
C VAL A 124 11.01 -7.07 3.17
N MET A 125 11.84 -6.63 4.11
CA MET A 125 12.38 -5.27 4.08
C MET A 125 13.59 -5.23 3.18
N VAL A 126 13.62 -4.21 2.32
CA VAL A 126 14.69 -3.98 1.34
C VAL A 126 15.32 -2.63 1.64
N THR A 127 16.64 -2.58 1.65
CA THR A 127 17.39 -1.34 1.80
C THR A 127 18.34 -1.18 0.62
N ARG A 128 18.36 0.02 0.04
CA ARG A 128 19.32 0.39 -1.00
C ARG A 128 20.14 1.58 -0.51
N ASP A 129 21.46 1.47 -0.58
CA ASP A 129 22.35 2.60 -0.23
C ASP A 129 22.47 3.59 -1.41
N VAL A 130 23.12 4.73 -1.16
CA VAL A 130 23.34 5.79 -2.16
C VAL A 130 24.20 5.35 -3.37
N ASN A 131 24.94 4.24 -3.24
CA ASN A 131 25.73 3.65 -4.33
C ASN A 131 24.96 2.57 -5.10
N GLY A 132 23.69 2.34 -4.77
CA GLY A 132 22.83 1.37 -5.41
C GLY A 132 22.97 -0.07 -4.87
N LYS A 133 23.79 -0.32 -3.83
CA LYS A 133 23.88 -1.63 -3.20
C LYS A 133 22.60 -1.96 -2.46
N VAL A 134 22.02 -3.11 -2.79
CA VAL A 134 20.78 -3.61 -2.19
C VAL A 134 21.10 -4.70 -1.17
N ILE A 135 20.45 -4.63 -0.02
CA ILE A 135 20.40 -5.70 0.99
C ILE A 135 18.94 -5.95 1.39
N THR A 136 18.63 -7.18 1.74
CA THR A 136 17.31 -7.60 2.20
C THR A 136 17.40 -8.17 3.61
N PHE A 137 16.36 -7.92 4.40
CA PHE A 137 16.17 -8.63 5.67
C PHE A 137 15.51 -10.01 5.40
N PRO A 138 15.53 -10.92 6.37
CA PRO A 138 14.83 -12.19 6.22
C PRO A 138 13.34 -11.98 5.92
N LEU A 139 12.78 -12.82 5.05
CA LEU A 139 11.34 -12.89 4.85
C LEU A 139 10.65 -13.22 6.17
N VAL A 140 9.63 -12.46 6.52
CA VAL A 140 8.84 -12.64 7.74
C VAL A 140 7.40 -13.02 7.41
N GLU A 141 6.78 -13.80 8.31
CA GLU A 141 5.35 -14.13 8.27
C GLU A 141 4.58 -13.12 9.12
N ASN A 142 3.55 -12.51 8.53
CA ASN A 142 2.70 -11.53 9.21
C ASN A 142 1.33 -12.14 9.53
N ARG A 143 0.82 -11.83 10.69
CA ARG A 143 -0.52 -12.21 11.13
C ARG A 143 -1.27 -10.97 11.56
N HIS A 144 -2.35 -10.69 10.87
CA HIS A 144 -3.25 -9.59 11.19
C HIS A 144 -4.44 -10.09 12.02
N LYS A 145 -4.91 -9.23 12.91
CA LYS A 145 -6.17 -9.42 13.64
C LYS A 145 -6.95 -8.11 13.55
N ASN A 146 -8.18 -8.17 13.04
CA ASN A 146 -9.02 -6.99 12.81
C ASN A 146 -8.32 -5.91 11.98
N HIS A 147 -7.64 -6.33 10.88
CA HIS A 147 -6.85 -5.47 9.97
C HIS A 147 -5.61 -4.80 10.58
N ILE A 148 -5.26 -5.13 11.82
CA ILE A 148 -4.06 -4.61 12.49
C ILE A 148 -3.00 -5.72 12.52
N LEU A 149 -1.76 -5.38 12.19
CA LEU A 149 -0.62 -6.30 12.32
C LEU A 149 -0.43 -6.65 13.78
N HIS A 150 -0.72 -7.91 14.13
CA HIS A 150 -0.69 -8.39 15.50
C HIS A 150 0.61 -9.12 15.85
N THR A 151 1.16 -9.89 14.90
CA THR A 151 2.37 -10.71 15.13
C THR A 151 3.18 -10.81 13.86
N THR A 152 4.48 -10.60 13.98
CA THR A 152 5.46 -10.88 12.93
C THR A 152 6.41 -11.97 13.42
N ILE A 153 6.62 -13.02 12.62
CA ILE A 153 7.50 -14.14 12.92
C ILE A 153 8.70 -14.07 11.99
N ALA A 154 9.89 -13.94 12.57
CA ALA A 154 11.16 -13.86 11.84
C ALA A 154 12.10 -15.01 12.29
N PRO A 155 12.67 -15.79 11.35
CA PRO A 155 12.30 -15.87 9.94
C PRO A 155 10.90 -16.45 9.74
N GLY A 156 10.26 -16.09 8.61
CA GLY A 156 8.94 -16.61 8.25
C GLY A 156 8.94 -18.12 8.02
N ARG A 157 7.85 -18.81 8.39
CA ARG A 157 7.71 -20.26 8.31
C ARG A 157 7.24 -20.71 6.92
N PHE A 158 8.00 -20.29 5.91
CA PHE A 158 7.76 -20.61 4.50
C PHE A 158 8.78 -21.61 3.97
N SER A 159 8.48 -22.24 2.83
CA SER A 159 9.44 -23.10 2.16
C SER A 159 10.65 -22.30 1.64
N GLN A 160 11.79 -22.97 1.47
CA GLN A 160 12.99 -22.35 0.93
C GLN A 160 12.74 -21.71 -0.45
N THR A 161 11.88 -22.31 -1.28
CA THR A 161 11.49 -21.74 -2.57
C THR A 161 10.76 -20.40 -2.44
N ILE A 162 9.92 -20.23 -1.42
CA ILE A 162 9.23 -18.96 -1.17
C ILE A 162 10.23 -17.91 -0.67
N HIS A 163 11.13 -18.30 0.25
CA HIS A 163 12.21 -17.41 0.68
C HIS A 163 13.03 -16.89 -0.50
N GLN A 164 13.47 -17.78 -1.40
CA GLN A 164 14.24 -17.38 -2.58
C GLN A 164 13.48 -16.40 -3.46
N LYS A 165 12.23 -16.72 -3.82
CA LYS A 165 11.39 -15.84 -4.65
C LYS A 165 11.10 -14.46 -4.03
N ALA A 166 11.15 -14.34 -2.72
CA ALA A 166 10.93 -13.08 -2.05
C ALA A 166 12.19 -12.19 -2.04
N HIS A 167 13.37 -12.77 -2.28
CA HIS A 167 14.65 -12.05 -2.35
C HIS A 167 15.08 -11.73 -3.79
N ASP A 168 14.52 -12.43 -4.80
CA ASP A 168 14.74 -12.17 -6.22
C ASP A 168 13.97 -10.92 -6.68
#